data_c566dd6a1d9f5ba5133a917659ae206b
#
_entry.id   c566dd6a1d9f5ba5133a917659ae206b
#
_cell.length_a   1.000
_cell.length_b   1.000
_cell.length_c   1.000
_cell.angle_alpha   90.00
_cell.angle_beta   90.00
_cell.angle_gamma   90.00
#
_symmetry.space_group_name_H-M   'P 1'
#
loop_
_entity.id
_entity.type
_entity.pdbx_description
1 polymer ?
#
loop_
_entity_poly.entity_id
_entity_poly.type
_entity_poly.pdbx_seq_one_letter_code
_entity_poly.pdbx_strand_id
1 'polypeptide(L)'
;MKVTGKIVFATAIAASAMLASCGSKQQQQMPTATFKTEKVGRQDVTLENKYSATIRGRQDVDIYPLVGGTLKQICVTEGQTVRQGQTLFIIDQVPYQAALNTAEAALKAAQAGEATAAMNYESKKKLFAEKVISDFDLQATYNTLLTAKAQVAQAQAQVTNARNSLSYTVVKAPSNGVVGTLPYRQGALVGAQMPQPLTTVSDNSQMWVYFSISERDLLAMVRKNGSIDEAIKNMPEVTLTLIDGSMYEEKGRIESVSGVVNTNTGSVQLRAVFNNPNGILHSGSTGNIIIPSLHENVLVVPATATVQTQDRFRVFVVGKDSIAHGKVVDINEQKAGNLFIVTSGIDEGTEIVSEGAGMVKEGQKVK
;
A
#
# COMPACT_ATOMS: atom_id res chain seq x y z
N MET A 1 32.99 74.67 45.30
CA MET A 1 32.84 76.11 45.15
C MET A 1 31.49 76.35 44.48
N LYS A 2 30.55 76.76 45.32
CA LYS A 2 29.65 77.92 45.24
C LYS A 2 29.10 78.20 43.82
N VAL A 3 27.79 78.01 43.61
CA VAL A 3 26.74 79.07 43.63
C VAL A 3 25.39 78.41 43.69
N THR A 4 24.82 78.35 44.68
CA THR A 4 23.61 78.69 45.43
C THR A 4 22.62 79.64 44.73
N GLY A 5 21.37 79.25 44.70
CA GLY A 5 20.25 80.07 45.12
C GLY A 5 19.61 80.90 44.08
N LYS A 6 18.30 80.84 44.14
CA LYS A 6 17.27 81.71 43.50
C LYS A 6 16.63 81.11 42.23
N ILE A 7 15.79 80.10 42.36
CA ILE A 7 14.58 79.93 41.59
C ILE A 7 13.61 79.05 42.42
N VAL A 8 13.02 79.55 43.46
CA VAL A 8 12.04 78.81 44.31
C VAL A 8 10.79 79.64 44.54
N PHE A 9 10.46 80.68 43.76
CA PHE A 9 9.28 81.47 44.02
C PHE A 9 8.38 81.72 42.82
N ALA A 10 8.52 81.05 41.67
CA ALA A 10 7.68 81.27 40.50
C ALA A 10 6.84 80.03 40.05
N THR A 11 6.79 78.99 40.84
CA THR A 11 6.05 77.73 40.44
C THR A 11 4.78 77.43 41.24
N ALA A 12 4.35 78.37 42.13
CA ALA A 12 3.18 78.18 43.01
C ALA A 12 1.84 78.75 42.49
N ILE A 13 1.79 79.46 41.34
CA ILE A 13 0.56 80.10 40.82
C ILE A 13 0.04 79.43 39.52
N ALA A 14 0.77 78.53 38.90
CA ALA A 14 0.33 77.80 37.71
C ALA A 14 -0.38 76.47 38.02
N ALA A 15 -0.47 76.03 39.29
CA ALA A 15 -1.01 74.69 39.66
C ALA A 15 -2.54 74.72 40.02
N SER A 16 -3.24 75.87 39.99
CA SER A 16 -4.64 75.96 40.39
C SER A 16 -5.64 76.14 39.24
N ALA A 17 -5.21 76.13 37.96
CA ALA A 17 -6.08 76.32 36.82
C ALA A 17 -6.34 75.02 36.00
N MET A 18 -5.90 73.83 36.46
CA MET A 18 -6.10 72.53 35.71
C MET A 18 -7.09 71.60 36.41
N LEU A 19 -8.01 72.03 37.26
CA LEU A 19 -8.97 71.13 37.92
C LEU A 19 -10.45 71.43 37.52
N ALA A 20 -10.68 72.03 36.37
CA ALA A 20 -12.07 72.27 35.87
C ALA A 20 -12.20 71.72 34.41
N SER A 21 -11.74 70.51 34.11
CA SER A 21 -12.20 69.77 32.94
C SER A 21 -12.92 68.53 33.42
N CYS A 22 -14.11 68.71 33.97
CA CYS A 22 -15.07 67.67 34.27
C CYS A 22 -15.74 67.19 32.97
N GLY A 23 -15.41 65.93 32.54
CA GLY A 23 -16.41 64.94 32.27
C GLY A 23 -17.36 65.16 31.09
N SER A 24 -16.90 65.08 29.87
CA SER A 24 -17.74 64.43 28.88
C SER A 24 -17.26 62.94 28.81
N LYS A 25 -18.05 62.02 29.37
CA LYS A 25 -18.02 60.62 29.01
C LYS A 25 -18.36 60.56 27.52
N GLN A 26 -17.34 60.72 26.67
CA GLN A 26 -17.40 60.22 25.31
C GLN A 26 -17.42 58.71 25.47
N GLN A 27 -18.60 58.13 25.50
CA GLN A 27 -18.83 56.75 25.16
C GLN A 27 -18.19 56.59 23.78
N GLN A 28 -16.96 56.08 23.75
CA GLN A 28 -16.39 55.53 22.53
C GLN A 28 -17.40 54.46 22.07
N GLN A 29 -18.28 54.82 21.16
CA GLN A 29 -19.00 53.87 20.34
C GLN A 29 -17.90 53.08 19.62
N MET A 30 -17.58 51.89 20.16
CA MET A 30 -16.82 50.90 19.40
C MET A 30 -17.52 50.81 18.04
N PRO A 31 -16.78 50.90 16.93
CA PRO A 31 -17.36 50.71 15.62
C PRO A 31 -18.13 49.41 15.66
N THR A 32 -19.43 49.47 15.35
CA THR A 32 -20.29 48.29 15.24
C THR A 32 -19.71 47.46 14.12
N ALA A 33 -18.93 46.47 14.47
CA ALA A 33 -18.38 45.56 13.48
C ALA A 33 -19.57 44.83 12.83
N THR A 34 -19.84 45.16 11.58
CA THR A 34 -20.87 44.49 10.78
C THR A 34 -20.34 43.11 10.43
N PHE A 35 -20.96 42.10 11.00
CA PHE A 35 -20.61 40.71 10.70
C PHE A 35 -21.49 40.22 9.56
N LYS A 36 -20.89 39.41 8.69
CA LYS A 36 -21.65 38.76 7.62
C LYS A 36 -22.47 37.62 8.20
N THR A 37 -23.77 37.62 7.89
CA THR A 37 -24.68 36.56 8.34
C THR A 37 -25.19 35.76 7.17
N GLU A 38 -25.45 34.49 7.39
CA GLU A 38 -25.92 33.54 6.37
C GLU A 38 -26.95 32.61 7.01
N LYS A 39 -27.92 32.16 6.21
CA LYS A 39 -28.87 31.13 6.65
C LYS A 39 -28.33 29.77 6.41
N VAL A 40 -28.35 28.94 7.44
CA VAL A 40 -27.94 27.52 7.36
C VAL A 40 -28.87 26.78 6.41
N GLY A 41 -28.30 26.12 5.44
CA GLY A 41 -29.01 25.32 4.45
C GLY A 41 -28.53 23.88 4.39
N ARG A 42 -29.29 23.07 3.65
CA ARG A 42 -28.89 21.70 3.33
C ARG A 42 -28.32 21.63 1.93
N GLN A 43 -27.27 20.85 1.77
CA GLN A 43 -26.68 20.56 0.46
C GLN A 43 -25.98 19.22 0.46
N ASP A 44 -25.69 18.73 -0.73
CA ASP A 44 -24.88 17.53 -0.90
C ASP A 44 -23.40 17.92 -0.76
N VAL A 45 -22.68 17.16 0.04
CA VAL A 45 -21.23 17.35 0.23
C VAL A 45 -20.48 16.04 0.14
N THR A 46 -19.28 16.11 -0.41
CA THR A 46 -18.39 14.96 -0.47
C THR A 46 -17.29 15.12 0.57
N LEU A 47 -17.21 14.17 1.49
CA LEU A 47 -16.09 14.04 2.43
C LEU A 47 -14.99 13.20 1.80
N GLU A 48 -13.76 13.60 2.03
CA GLU A 48 -12.55 12.86 1.60
C GLU A 48 -11.97 12.09 2.78
N ASN A 49 -12.25 10.80 2.83
CA ASN A 49 -11.65 9.92 3.84
C ASN A 49 -10.25 9.51 3.40
N LYS A 50 -9.24 9.91 4.17
CA LYS A 50 -7.82 9.63 3.89
C LYS A 50 -7.34 8.48 4.76
N TYR A 51 -6.73 7.47 4.12
CA TYR A 51 -6.17 6.31 4.79
C TYR A 51 -4.72 6.12 4.34
N SER A 52 -3.82 5.88 5.29
CA SER A 52 -2.44 5.53 4.98
C SER A 52 -2.39 4.20 4.24
N ALA A 53 -1.60 4.14 3.18
CA ALA A 53 -1.53 3.01 2.28
C ALA A 53 -0.10 2.61 1.95
N THR A 54 0.08 1.31 1.73
CA THR A 54 1.32 0.72 1.21
C THR A 54 1.08 0.27 -0.22
N ILE A 55 1.98 0.64 -1.11
CA ILE A 55 1.92 0.35 -2.53
C ILE A 55 2.83 -0.85 -2.81
N ARG A 56 2.31 -1.86 -3.49
CA ARG A 56 3.07 -3.04 -3.92
C ARG A 56 2.83 -3.32 -5.39
N GLY A 57 3.82 -3.90 -6.05
CA GLY A 57 3.64 -4.45 -7.39
C GLY A 57 2.56 -5.53 -7.40
N ARG A 58 1.97 -5.77 -8.55
CA ARG A 58 1.02 -6.87 -8.75
C ARG A 58 1.60 -8.22 -8.32
N GLN A 59 2.88 -8.41 -8.57
CA GLN A 59 3.61 -9.61 -8.20
C GLN A 59 5.06 -9.26 -7.90
N ASP A 60 5.48 -9.46 -6.66
CA ASP A 60 6.86 -9.37 -6.22
C ASP A 60 7.37 -10.79 -6.00
N VAL A 61 8.35 -11.22 -6.78
CA VAL A 61 8.92 -12.55 -6.69
C VAL A 61 10.37 -12.46 -6.28
N ASP A 62 10.66 -13.00 -5.11
CA ASP A 62 12.02 -13.13 -4.60
C ASP A 62 12.74 -14.30 -5.31
N ILE A 63 13.88 -14.01 -5.91
CA ILE A 63 14.64 -14.95 -6.71
C ILE A 63 15.73 -15.60 -5.86
N TYR A 64 15.53 -16.86 -5.55
CA TYR A 64 16.50 -17.72 -4.87
C TYR A 64 17.07 -18.73 -5.86
N PRO A 65 18.38 -19.07 -5.77
CA PRO A 65 18.96 -20.13 -6.58
C PRO A 65 18.49 -21.49 -6.05
N LEU A 66 18.14 -22.40 -6.94
CA LEU A 66 17.73 -23.77 -6.58
C LEU A 66 18.93 -24.69 -6.33
N VAL A 67 20.12 -24.26 -6.75
CA VAL A 67 21.39 -25.02 -6.60
C VAL A 67 22.48 -24.12 -6.02
N GLY A 68 23.42 -24.72 -5.30
CA GLY A 68 24.57 -24.02 -4.71
C GLY A 68 25.71 -23.85 -5.69
N GLY A 69 26.54 -22.83 -5.49
CA GLY A 69 27.75 -22.61 -6.28
C GLY A 69 28.21 -21.16 -6.29
N THR A 70 29.30 -20.91 -7.01
CA THR A 70 29.81 -19.54 -7.17
C THR A 70 29.04 -18.81 -8.27
N LEU A 71 28.63 -17.58 -8.01
CA LEU A 71 27.97 -16.72 -8.98
C LEU A 71 28.98 -16.32 -10.08
N LYS A 72 28.85 -16.92 -11.25
CA LYS A 72 29.80 -16.74 -12.34
C LYS A 72 29.51 -15.44 -13.13
N GLN A 73 28.24 -15.12 -13.34
CA GLN A 73 27.85 -13.96 -14.11
C GLN A 73 26.50 -13.41 -13.62
N ILE A 74 26.42 -12.07 -13.60
CA ILE A 74 25.20 -11.32 -13.43
C ILE A 74 24.84 -10.73 -14.79
N CYS A 75 23.66 -11.08 -15.32
CA CYS A 75 23.23 -10.75 -16.68
C CYS A 75 22.28 -9.55 -16.72
N VAL A 76 22.00 -8.93 -15.57
CA VAL A 76 21.05 -7.81 -15.42
C VAL A 76 21.62 -6.73 -14.52
N THR A 77 21.02 -5.54 -14.59
CA THR A 77 21.31 -4.42 -13.69
C THR A 77 20.09 -4.06 -12.84
N GLU A 78 20.33 -3.41 -11.71
CA GLU A 78 19.25 -2.89 -10.85
C GLU A 78 18.36 -1.92 -11.64
N GLY A 79 17.04 -2.02 -11.46
CA GLY A 79 16.06 -1.21 -12.19
C GLY A 79 15.81 -1.63 -13.64
N GLN A 80 16.51 -2.65 -14.16
CA GLN A 80 16.30 -3.13 -15.52
C GLN A 80 14.96 -3.85 -15.66
N THR A 81 14.22 -3.54 -16.72
CA THR A 81 13.04 -4.30 -17.12
C THR A 81 13.44 -5.63 -17.76
N VAL A 82 12.85 -6.71 -17.29
CA VAL A 82 13.12 -8.09 -17.78
C VAL A 82 11.82 -8.76 -18.22
N ARG A 83 11.96 -9.74 -19.10
CA ARG A 83 10.87 -10.58 -19.58
C ARG A 83 10.91 -11.95 -18.92
N GLN A 84 9.76 -12.60 -18.82
CA GLN A 84 9.68 -14.00 -18.36
C GLN A 84 10.63 -14.89 -19.16
N GLY A 85 11.41 -15.71 -18.46
CA GLY A 85 12.41 -16.62 -19.04
C GLY A 85 13.76 -15.97 -19.36
N GLN A 86 13.91 -14.66 -19.23
CA GLN A 86 15.19 -13.96 -19.41
C GLN A 86 16.19 -14.40 -18.34
N THR A 87 17.45 -14.66 -18.74
CA THR A 87 18.52 -15.04 -17.81
C THR A 87 18.89 -13.85 -16.93
N LEU A 88 18.88 -14.07 -15.63
CA LEU A 88 19.28 -13.08 -14.62
C LEU A 88 20.69 -13.33 -14.09
N PHE A 89 20.96 -14.60 -13.74
CA PHE A 89 22.24 -15.01 -13.16
C PHE A 89 22.70 -16.34 -13.74
N ILE A 90 24.01 -16.54 -13.75
CA ILE A 90 24.63 -17.82 -14.09
C ILE A 90 25.54 -18.24 -12.94
N ILE A 91 25.25 -19.39 -12.35
CA ILE A 91 26.06 -20.08 -11.33
C ILE A 91 27.09 -20.95 -12.05
N ASP A 92 28.21 -21.21 -11.42
CA ASP A 92 29.25 -22.07 -12.01
C ASP A 92 28.69 -23.43 -12.43
N GLN A 93 28.74 -23.72 -13.72
CA GLN A 93 28.17 -24.89 -14.37
C GLN A 93 29.12 -26.09 -14.42
N VAL A 94 30.40 -25.84 -14.20
CA VAL A 94 31.43 -26.89 -14.40
C VAL A 94 31.13 -28.17 -13.60
N PRO A 95 30.87 -28.12 -12.29
CA PRO A 95 30.58 -29.32 -11.52
C PRO A 95 29.30 -30.03 -11.98
N TYR A 96 28.28 -29.29 -12.38
CA TYR A 96 26.99 -29.82 -12.83
C TYR A 96 27.10 -30.46 -14.22
N GLN A 97 27.88 -29.87 -15.12
CA GLN A 97 28.17 -30.46 -16.43
C GLN A 97 28.98 -31.76 -16.28
N ALA A 98 29.95 -31.80 -15.38
CA ALA A 98 30.69 -33.03 -15.09
C ALA A 98 29.79 -34.13 -14.54
N ALA A 99 28.87 -33.79 -13.63
CA ALA A 99 27.90 -34.75 -13.09
C ALA A 99 26.95 -35.29 -14.19
N LEU A 100 26.49 -34.42 -15.10
CA LEU A 100 25.66 -34.83 -16.24
C LEU A 100 26.45 -35.80 -17.16
N ASN A 101 27.68 -35.48 -17.52
CA ASN A 101 28.52 -36.33 -18.36
C ASN A 101 28.73 -37.71 -17.71
N THR A 102 28.94 -37.76 -16.39
CA THR A 102 29.09 -39.02 -15.63
C THR A 102 27.79 -39.85 -15.67
N ALA A 103 26.63 -39.22 -15.46
CA ALA A 103 25.34 -39.89 -15.53
C ALA A 103 25.02 -40.41 -16.95
N GLU A 104 25.36 -39.64 -17.99
CA GLU A 104 25.23 -40.09 -19.39
C GLU A 104 26.12 -41.25 -19.73
N ALA A 105 27.37 -41.30 -19.20
CA ALA A 105 28.24 -42.43 -19.36
C ALA A 105 27.68 -43.71 -18.67
N ALA A 106 27.13 -43.55 -17.45
CA ALA A 106 26.49 -44.66 -16.73
C ALA A 106 25.25 -45.20 -17.48
N LEU A 107 24.46 -44.30 -18.10
CA LEU A 107 23.35 -44.74 -18.95
C LEU A 107 23.80 -45.54 -20.15
N LYS A 108 24.85 -45.11 -20.84
CA LYS A 108 25.40 -45.87 -21.98
C LYS A 108 25.89 -47.25 -21.56
N ALA A 109 26.54 -47.36 -20.38
CA ALA A 109 26.97 -48.65 -19.85
C ALA A 109 25.78 -49.58 -19.52
N ALA A 110 24.72 -49.04 -18.89
CA ALA A 110 23.50 -49.79 -18.61
C ALA A 110 22.79 -50.25 -19.90
N GLN A 111 22.73 -49.42 -20.93
CA GLN A 111 22.16 -49.76 -22.24
C GLN A 111 22.96 -50.89 -22.93
N ALA A 112 24.29 -50.88 -22.84
CA ALA A 112 25.12 -51.97 -23.36
C ALA A 112 24.85 -53.29 -22.61
N GLY A 113 24.66 -53.22 -21.28
CA GLY A 113 24.25 -54.34 -20.46
C GLY A 113 22.87 -54.90 -20.85
N GLU A 114 21.90 -54.04 -21.07
CA GLU A 114 20.56 -54.43 -21.55
C GLU A 114 20.65 -55.12 -22.94
N ALA A 115 21.41 -54.53 -23.86
CA ALA A 115 21.59 -55.12 -25.20
C ALA A 115 22.18 -56.53 -25.13
N THR A 116 23.16 -56.75 -24.25
CA THR A 116 23.76 -58.08 -24.01
C THR A 116 22.72 -59.02 -23.40
N ALA A 117 21.97 -58.61 -22.39
CA ALA A 117 20.94 -59.47 -21.79
C ALA A 117 19.82 -59.83 -22.80
N ALA A 118 19.43 -58.81 -23.63
CA ALA A 118 18.43 -59.02 -24.70
C ALA A 118 18.90 -60.05 -25.73
N MET A 119 20.18 -59.98 -26.19
CA MET A 119 20.76 -60.97 -27.09
C MET A 119 20.77 -62.40 -26.48
N ASN A 120 21.16 -62.48 -25.18
CA ASN A 120 21.16 -63.77 -24.48
C ASN A 120 19.75 -64.36 -24.37
N TYR A 121 18.77 -63.55 -24.02
CA TYR A 121 17.37 -63.98 -23.96
C TYR A 121 16.83 -64.43 -25.31
N GLU A 122 17.07 -63.71 -26.39
CA GLU A 122 16.64 -64.10 -27.74
C GLU A 122 17.33 -65.36 -28.21
N SER A 123 18.60 -65.56 -27.90
CA SER A 123 19.33 -66.84 -28.18
C SER A 123 18.71 -68.01 -27.42
N LYS A 124 18.43 -67.82 -26.11
CA LYS A 124 17.79 -68.87 -25.29
C LYS A 124 16.37 -69.18 -25.72
N LYS A 125 15.63 -68.19 -26.15
CA LYS A 125 14.28 -68.36 -26.68
C LYS A 125 14.23 -69.21 -27.93
N LYS A 126 15.23 -69.11 -28.84
CA LYS A 126 15.39 -70.02 -29.99
C LYS A 126 15.67 -71.45 -29.57
N LEU A 127 16.59 -71.65 -28.61
CA LEU A 127 16.92 -72.99 -28.10
C LEU A 127 15.74 -73.67 -27.38
N PHE A 128 14.90 -72.85 -26.69
CA PHE A 128 13.70 -73.37 -26.06
C PHE A 128 12.66 -73.84 -27.09
N ALA A 129 12.49 -73.08 -28.17
CA ALA A 129 11.61 -73.49 -29.28
C ALA A 129 12.02 -74.81 -29.92
N GLU A 130 13.31 -75.06 -29.93
CA GLU A 130 13.91 -76.37 -30.39
C GLU A 130 13.93 -77.46 -29.28
N LYS A 131 13.32 -77.16 -28.10
CA LYS A 131 13.28 -78.08 -26.92
C LYS A 131 14.65 -78.49 -26.35
N VAL A 132 15.64 -77.62 -26.50
CA VAL A 132 17.04 -77.92 -26.06
C VAL A 132 17.24 -77.48 -24.59
N ILE A 133 16.48 -76.50 -24.09
CA ILE A 133 16.56 -75.95 -22.73
C ILE A 133 15.26 -76.05 -21.97
N SER A 134 15.32 -75.97 -20.64
CA SER A 134 14.14 -75.94 -19.76
C SER A 134 13.43 -74.57 -19.77
N ASP A 135 12.14 -74.55 -19.38
CA ASP A 135 11.37 -73.28 -19.15
C ASP A 135 12.04 -72.47 -18.04
N PHE A 136 12.56 -73.08 -17.00
CA PHE A 136 13.31 -72.43 -15.94
C PHE A 136 14.48 -71.59 -16.45
N ASP A 137 15.30 -72.21 -17.37
CA ASP A 137 16.45 -71.50 -17.96
C ASP A 137 16.02 -70.29 -18.81
N LEU A 138 14.92 -70.39 -19.55
CA LEU A 138 14.39 -69.33 -20.32
C LEU A 138 13.90 -68.22 -19.40
N GLN A 139 13.15 -68.57 -18.35
CA GLN A 139 12.62 -67.63 -17.38
C GLN A 139 13.70 -66.87 -16.57
N ALA A 140 14.76 -67.58 -16.20
CA ALA A 140 15.94 -67.01 -15.53
C ALA A 140 16.60 -65.94 -16.41
N THR A 141 16.78 -66.26 -17.73
CA THR A 141 17.37 -65.29 -18.66
C THR A 141 16.42 -64.08 -18.92
N TYR A 142 15.09 -64.29 -18.95
CA TYR A 142 14.11 -63.22 -19.03
C TYR A 142 14.17 -62.29 -17.80
N ASN A 143 14.27 -62.84 -16.60
CA ASN A 143 14.42 -62.06 -15.39
C ASN A 143 15.73 -61.25 -15.40
N THR A 144 16.82 -61.79 -15.96
CA THR A 144 18.07 -61.04 -16.18
C THR A 144 17.87 -59.85 -17.11
N LEU A 145 17.12 -60.03 -18.21
CA LEU A 145 16.77 -58.95 -19.12
C LEU A 145 15.92 -57.88 -18.42
N LEU A 146 14.93 -58.27 -17.59
CA LEU A 146 14.12 -57.32 -16.81
C LEU A 146 14.97 -56.51 -15.84
N THR A 147 15.94 -57.17 -15.18
CA THR A 147 16.89 -56.50 -14.29
C THR A 147 17.73 -55.46 -15.05
N ALA A 148 18.25 -55.82 -16.22
CA ALA A 148 19.02 -54.91 -17.07
C ALA A 148 18.17 -53.70 -17.55
N LYS A 149 16.91 -53.93 -17.93
CA LYS A 149 15.97 -52.86 -18.25
C LYS A 149 15.72 -51.92 -17.06
N ALA A 150 15.57 -52.46 -15.86
CA ALA A 150 15.41 -51.65 -14.65
C ALA A 150 16.65 -50.77 -14.37
N GLN A 151 17.87 -51.31 -14.63
CA GLN A 151 19.13 -50.56 -14.53
C GLN A 151 19.21 -49.40 -15.54
N VAL A 152 18.75 -49.60 -16.78
CA VAL A 152 18.63 -48.50 -17.76
C VAL A 152 17.66 -47.44 -17.30
N ALA A 153 16.49 -47.83 -16.79
CA ALA A 153 15.51 -46.89 -16.27
C ALA A 153 16.07 -46.04 -15.08
N GLN A 154 16.82 -46.70 -14.19
CA GLN A 154 17.50 -46.03 -13.07
C GLN A 154 18.55 -45.03 -13.57
N ALA A 155 19.41 -45.44 -14.50
CA ALA A 155 20.44 -44.56 -15.07
C ALA A 155 19.83 -43.40 -15.84
N GLN A 156 18.73 -43.63 -16.57
CA GLN A 156 17.97 -42.57 -17.24
C GLN A 156 17.42 -41.52 -16.25
N ALA A 157 16.90 -41.96 -15.11
CA ALA A 157 16.44 -41.05 -14.04
C ALA A 157 17.61 -40.23 -13.49
N GLN A 158 18.81 -40.81 -13.35
CA GLN A 158 20.01 -40.06 -12.90
C GLN A 158 20.43 -38.99 -13.91
N VAL A 159 20.37 -39.27 -15.22
CA VAL A 159 20.62 -38.28 -16.29
C VAL A 159 19.61 -37.13 -16.19
N THR A 160 18.34 -37.45 -16.01
CA THR A 160 17.30 -36.43 -15.85
C THR A 160 17.57 -35.55 -14.66
N ASN A 161 17.92 -36.10 -13.50
CA ASN A 161 18.24 -35.34 -12.30
C ASN A 161 19.49 -34.45 -12.50
N ALA A 162 20.55 -34.96 -13.11
CA ALA A 162 21.78 -34.21 -13.39
C ALA A 162 21.49 -33.05 -14.37
N ARG A 163 20.65 -33.28 -15.39
CA ARG A 163 20.24 -32.28 -16.37
C ARG A 163 19.39 -31.17 -15.72
N ASN A 164 18.47 -31.53 -14.85
CA ASN A 164 17.69 -30.55 -14.09
C ASN A 164 18.60 -29.68 -13.21
N SER A 165 19.53 -30.30 -12.47
CA SER A 165 20.49 -29.58 -11.63
C SER A 165 21.36 -28.62 -12.46
N LEU A 166 21.80 -29.00 -13.64
CA LEU A 166 22.52 -28.13 -14.58
C LEU A 166 21.59 -26.98 -15.06
N SER A 167 20.35 -27.28 -15.37
CA SER A 167 19.40 -26.22 -15.82
C SER A 167 19.16 -25.16 -14.75
N TYR A 168 19.16 -25.53 -13.47
CA TYR A 168 18.97 -24.61 -12.33
C TYR A 168 20.18 -23.71 -12.08
N THR A 169 21.34 -23.96 -12.69
CA THR A 169 22.47 -23.04 -12.64
C THR A 169 22.24 -21.76 -13.44
N VAL A 170 21.27 -21.75 -14.36
CA VAL A 170 20.83 -20.60 -15.10
C VAL A 170 19.55 -20.08 -14.48
N VAL A 171 19.69 -19.07 -13.62
CA VAL A 171 18.56 -18.44 -12.94
C VAL A 171 17.85 -17.50 -13.89
N LYS A 172 16.54 -17.72 -14.09
CA LYS A 172 15.71 -16.97 -15.04
C LYS A 172 14.60 -16.21 -14.32
N ALA A 173 14.13 -15.13 -14.95
CA ALA A 173 12.96 -14.37 -14.48
C ALA A 173 11.68 -15.21 -14.57
N PRO A 174 10.89 -15.35 -13.48
CA PRO A 174 9.64 -16.12 -13.49
C PRO A 174 8.49 -15.37 -14.15
N SER A 175 8.56 -14.04 -14.21
CA SER A 175 7.55 -13.13 -14.77
C SER A 175 8.22 -11.95 -15.47
N ASN A 176 7.42 -11.19 -16.21
CA ASN A 176 7.84 -9.86 -16.64
C ASN A 176 7.89 -8.94 -15.42
N GLY A 177 8.81 -7.97 -15.41
CA GLY A 177 8.91 -7.04 -14.29
C GLY A 177 10.20 -6.24 -14.30
N VAL A 178 10.45 -5.57 -13.19
CA VAL A 178 11.65 -4.76 -12.95
C VAL A 178 12.52 -5.45 -11.89
N VAL A 179 13.81 -5.52 -12.16
CA VAL A 179 14.81 -6.09 -11.24
C VAL A 179 15.03 -5.14 -10.06
N GLY A 180 14.92 -5.66 -8.86
CA GLY A 180 15.21 -4.94 -7.63
C GLY A 180 16.71 -4.77 -7.38
N THR A 181 17.10 -4.72 -6.10
CA THR A 181 18.51 -4.63 -5.69
C THR A 181 19.27 -5.92 -5.94
N LEU A 182 20.58 -5.83 -6.15
CA LEU A 182 21.50 -6.94 -6.38
C LEU A 182 22.52 -7.02 -5.22
N PRO A 183 22.17 -7.65 -4.08
CA PRO A 183 23.01 -7.67 -2.90
C PRO A 183 24.29 -8.47 -3.09
N TYR A 184 24.31 -9.42 -4.03
CA TYR A 184 25.45 -10.28 -4.30
C TYR A 184 26.24 -9.83 -5.53
N ARG A 185 27.55 -10.04 -5.50
CA ARG A 185 28.45 -9.71 -6.60
C ARG A 185 28.97 -10.98 -7.28
N GLN A 186 29.48 -10.84 -8.49
CA GLN A 186 30.17 -11.92 -9.18
C GLN A 186 31.29 -12.48 -8.29
N GLY A 187 31.38 -13.81 -8.20
CA GLY A 187 32.29 -14.53 -7.31
C GLY A 187 31.70 -14.88 -5.93
N ALA A 188 30.51 -14.36 -5.58
CA ALA A 188 29.86 -14.73 -4.33
C ALA A 188 29.40 -16.20 -4.34
N LEU A 189 29.50 -16.87 -3.19
CA LEU A 189 28.92 -18.20 -2.99
C LEU A 189 27.41 -18.03 -2.72
N VAL A 190 26.59 -18.72 -3.49
CA VAL A 190 25.13 -18.67 -3.43
C VAL A 190 24.51 -20.06 -3.26
N GLY A 191 23.28 -20.15 -2.76
CA GLY A 191 22.58 -21.40 -2.54
C GLY A 191 21.16 -21.23 -2.02
N ALA A 192 20.38 -22.30 -1.96
CA ALA A 192 18.96 -22.27 -1.62
C ALA A 192 18.65 -21.75 -0.19
N GLN A 193 19.59 -21.78 0.74
CA GLN A 193 19.41 -21.38 2.15
C GLN A 193 20.02 -20.01 2.46
N MET A 194 20.07 -19.13 1.48
CA MET A 194 20.58 -17.77 1.68
C MET A 194 19.62 -16.92 2.51
N PRO A 195 20.14 -15.98 3.35
CA PRO A 195 19.29 -15.10 4.16
C PRO A 195 18.54 -14.06 3.33
N GLN A 196 19.03 -13.73 2.13
CA GLN A 196 18.44 -12.75 1.22
C GLN A 196 18.36 -13.33 -0.20
N PRO A 197 17.38 -12.94 -1.00
CA PRO A 197 17.28 -13.35 -2.40
C PRO A 197 18.42 -12.74 -3.23
N LEU A 198 18.70 -13.35 -4.40
CA LEU A 198 19.62 -12.78 -5.40
C LEU A 198 19.12 -11.43 -5.92
N THR A 199 17.84 -11.30 -6.07
CA THR A 199 17.09 -10.09 -6.40
C THR A 199 15.59 -10.36 -6.23
N THR A 200 14.78 -9.32 -6.33
CA THR A 200 13.32 -9.42 -6.47
C THR A 200 12.94 -8.95 -7.86
N VAL A 201 12.05 -9.66 -8.54
CA VAL A 201 11.44 -9.20 -9.79
C VAL A 201 10.03 -8.77 -9.50
N SER A 202 9.75 -7.47 -9.72
CA SER A 202 8.46 -6.84 -9.42
C SER A 202 7.71 -6.51 -10.70
N ASP A 203 6.50 -7.02 -10.85
CA ASP A 203 5.56 -6.60 -11.90
C ASP A 203 4.86 -5.30 -11.47
N ASN A 204 5.39 -4.18 -11.94
CA ASN A 204 4.89 -2.84 -11.65
C ASN A 204 3.90 -2.31 -12.69
N SER A 205 3.38 -3.14 -13.58
CA SER A 205 2.40 -2.73 -14.60
C SER A 205 1.07 -2.30 -13.98
N GLN A 206 0.68 -2.96 -12.92
CA GLN A 206 -0.41 -2.61 -12.02
C GLN A 206 0.08 -2.62 -10.59
N MET A 207 -0.40 -1.66 -9.81
CA MET A 207 -0.01 -1.53 -8.41
C MET A 207 -1.18 -1.87 -7.50
N TRP A 208 -0.90 -2.66 -6.51
CA TRP A 208 -1.81 -3.00 -5.43
C TRP A 208 -1.56 -2.08 -4.24
N VAL A 209 -2.56 -1.30 -3.91
CA VAL A 209 -2.52 -0.35 -2.81
C VAL A 209 -3.31 -0.92 -1.64
N TYR A 210 -2.60 -1.26 -0.58
CA TYR A 210 -3.16 -1.82 0.64
C TYR A 210 -3.35 -0.73 1.68
N PHE A 211 -4.54 -0.64 2.22
CA PHE A 211 -4.88 0.28 3.31
C PHE A 211 -5.86 -0.41 4.27
N SER A 212 -6.06 0.18 5.45
CA SER A 212 -6.92 -0.41 6.47
C SER A 212 -8.03 0.57 6.87
N ILE A 213 -9.25 0.05 7.03
CA ILE A 213 -10.39 0.77 7.59
C ILE A 213 -10.80 0.15 8.92
N SER A 214 -11.52 0.87 9.76
CA SER A 214 -12.04 0.31 11.00
C SER A 214 -13.15 -0.73 10.72
N GLU A 215 -13.29 -1.72 11.60
CA GLU A 215 -14.39 -2.69 11.52
C GLU A 215 -15.75 -2.00 11.56
N ARG A 216 -15.88 -0.91 12.33
CA ARG A 216 -17.09 -0.10 12.38
C ARG A 216 -17.49 0.45 11.02
N ASP A 217 -16.51 0.98 10.28
CA ASP A 217 -16.75 1.57 8.95
C ASP A 217 -17.12 0.48 7.94
N LEU A 218 -16.45 -0.69 8.01
CA LEU A 218 -16.82 -1.84 7.20
C LEU A 218 -18.25 -2.29 7.47
N LEU A 219 -18.65 -2.42 8.75
CA LEU A 219 -20.01 -2.81 9.12
C LEU A 219 -21.05 -1.79 8.64
N ALA A 220 -20.75 -0.50 8.72
CA ALA A 220 -21.62 0.55 8.17
C ALA A 220 -21.81 0.41 6.66
N MET A 221 -20.71 0.12 5.92
CA MET A 221 -20.75 -0.10 4.49
C MET A 221 -21.56 -1.35 4.12
N VAL A 222 -21.36 -2.46 4.82
CA VAL A 222 -22.11 -3.71 4.58
C VAL A 222 -23.60 -3.52 4.88
N ARG A 223 -23.96 -2.83 5.97
CA ARG A 223 -25.36 -2.54 6.30
C ARG A 223 -26.05 -1.68 5.24
N LYS A 224 -25.32 -0.74 4.62
CA LYS A 224 -25.85 0.12 3.56
C LYS A 224 -26.05 -0.64 2.25
N ASN A 225 -25.18 -1.61 1.92
CA ASN A 225 -25.14 -2.29 0.62
C ASN A 225 -25.66 -3.74 0.65
N GLY A 226 -25.92 -4.31 1.82
CA GLY A 226 -26.43 -5.68 2.00
C GLY A 226 -25.34 -6.75 2.06
N SER A 227 -24.24 -6.62 1.31
CA SER A 227 -23.11 -7.56 1.32
C SER A 227 -21.77 -6.83 1.08
N ILE A 228 -20.66 -7.51 1.37
CA ILE A 228 -19.32 -6.99 1.09
C ILE A 228 -19.11 -6.83 -0.42
N ASP A 229 -19.52 -7.81 -1.22
CA ASP A 229 -19.34 -7.79 -2.67
C ASP A 229 -20.12 -6.65 -3.33
N GLU A 230 -21.34 -6.40 -2.85
CA GLU A 230 -22.14 -5.25 -3.29
C GLU A 230 -21.54 -3.92 -2.83
N ALA A 231 -21.01 -3.87 -1.61
CA ALA A 231 -20.32 -2.69 -1.11
C ALA A 231 -19.10 -2.36 -1.97
N ILE A 232 -18.27 -3.35 -2.35
CA ILE A 232 -17.11 -3.16 -3.23
C ILE A 232 -17.53 -2.63 -4.61
N LYS A 233 -18.56 -3.22 -5.22
CA LYS A 233 -19.06 -2.79 -6.54
C LYS A 233 -19.58 -1.35 -6.56
N ASN A 234 -20.20 -0.94 -5.46
CA ASN A 234 -20.79 0.39 -5.30
C ASN A 234 -19.80 1.43 -4.76
N MET A 235 -18.58 1.03 -4.44
CA MET A 235 -17.55 1.99 -4.03
C MET A 235 -17.16 2.91 -5.18
N PRO A 236 -16.98 4.20 -4.90
CA PRO A 236 -16.47 5.14 -5.88
C PRO A 236 -15.02 4.82 -6.27
N GLU A 237 -14.60 5.38 -7.38
CA GLU A 237 -13.18 5.40 -7.73
C GLU A 237 -12.40 6.15 -6.64
N VAL A 238 -11.21 5.65 -6.35
CA VAL A 238 -10.35 6.18 -5.31
C VAL A 238 -9.16 6.88 -5.93
N THR A 239 -8.65 7.90 -5.24
CA THR A 239 -7.44 8.61 -5.63
C THR A 239 -6.29 8.29 -4.69
N LEU A 240 -5.08 8.34 -5.20
CA LEU A 240 -3.86 8.10 -4.44
C LEU A 240 -3.06 9.40 -4.35
N THR A 241 -2.71 9.79 -3.11
CA THR A 241 -1.76 10.86 -2.86
C THR A 241 -0.41 10.24 -2.52
N LEU A 242 0.63 10.66 -3.22
CA LEU A 242 1.98 10.17 -3.02
C LEU A 242 2.61 10.80 -1.78
N ILE A 243 3.78 10.30 -1.38
CA ILE A 243 4.48 10.75 -0.16
C ILE A 243 4.90 12.23 -0.23
N ASP A 244 5.11 12.77 -1.43
CA ASP A 244 5.44 14.18 -1.68
C ASP A 244 4.23 15.11 -1.64
N GLY A 245 3.01 14.55 -1.42
CA GLY A 245 1.75 15.29 -1.41
C GLY A 245 1.12 15.47 -2.80
N SER A 246 1.76 15.03 -3.87
CA SER A 246 1.19 15.07 -5.22
C SER A 246 0.08 14.04 -5.38
N MET A 247 -0.91 14.37 -6.20
CA MET A 247 -2.01 13.46 -6.56
C MET A 247 -1.56 12.59 -7.74
N TYR A 248 -1.75 11.27 -7.62
CA TYR A 248 -1.50 10.36 -8.74
C TYR A 248 -2.59 10.53 -9.80
N GLU A 249 -2.21 10.58 -11.07
CA GLU A 249 -3.12 10.92 -12.18
C GLU A 249 -4.17 9.83 -12.42
N GLU A 250 -3.76 8.55 -12.30
CA GLU A 250 -4.66 7.42 -12.52
C GLU A 250 -5.53 7.17 -11.29
N LYS A 251 -6.81 6.92 -11.53
CA LYS A 251 -7.75 6.52 -10.48
C LYS A 251 -7.67 5.02 -10.24
N GLY A 252 -7.89 4.63 -9.00
CA GLY A 252 -7.94 3.23 -8.59
C GLY A 252 -9.35 2.75 -8.29
N ARG A 253 -9.49 1.42 -8.24
CA ARG A 253 -10.72 0.76 -7.78
C ARG A 253 -10.40 -0.19 -6.65
N ILE A 254 -11.27 -0.22 -5.66
CA ILE A 254 -11.20 -1.21 -4.59
C ILE A 254 -11.65 -2.55 -5.16
N GLU A 255 -10.79 -3.56 -5.03
CA GLU A 255 -11.00 -4.88 -5.64
C GLU A 255 -11.34 -5.94 -4.60
N SER A 256 -10.78 -5.80 -3.41
CA SER A 256 -10.99 -6.81 -2.37
C SER A 256 -10.94 -6.23 -0.97
N VAL A 257 -11.65 -6.90 -0.07
CA VAL A 257 -11.65 -6.68 1.38
C VAL A 257 -11.17 -7.97 2.03
N SER A 258 -10.25 -7.87 3.00
CA SER A 258 -9.79 -9.02 3.77
C SER A 258 -10.97 -9.66 4.51
N GLY A 259 -11.06 -10.99 4.46
CA GLY A 259 -12.02 -11.75 5.26
C GLY A 259 -11.67 -11.88 6.74
N VAL A 260 -10.57 -11.24 7.19
CA VAL A 260 -10.07 -11.34 8.57
C VAL A 260 -9.86 -9.94 9.12
N VAL A 261 -10.38 -9.70 10.33
CA VAL A 261 -10.14 -8.50 11.13
C VAL A 261 -8.83 -8.67 11.89
N ASN A 262 -7.96 -7.67 11.84
CA ASN A 262 -6.77 -7.65 12.68
C ASN A 262 -7.18 -7.37 14.12
N THR A 263 -7.06 -8.37 14.97
CA THR A 263 -7.51 -8.32 16.38
C THR A 263 -6.76 -7.31 17.24
N ASN A 264 -5.53 -6.95 16.86
CA ASN A 264 -4.74 -5.97 17.61
C ASN A 264 -5.17 -4.51 17.34
N THR A 265 -5.68 -4.25 16.15
CA THR A 265 -6.04 -2.88 15.71
C THR A 265 -7.53 -2.68 15.46
N GLY A 266 -8.34 -3.76 15.44
CA GLY A 266 -9.77 -3.71 15.09
C GLY A 266 -9.99 -3.19 13.66
N SER A 267 -9.05 -3.44 12.75
CA SER A 267 -9.10 -2.96 11.38
C SER A 267 -9.15 -4.09 10.36
N VAL A 268 -9.69 -3.78 9.20
CA VAL A 268 -9.79 -4.68 8.06
C VAL A 268 -8.99 -4.10 6.90
N GLN A 269 -8.17 -4.93 6.28
CA GLN A 269 -7.35 -4.51 5.15
C GLN A 269 -8.14 -4.58 3.84
N LEU A 270 -8.04 -3.51 3.05
CA LEU A 270 -8.58 -3.41 1.70
C LEU A 270 -7.43 -3.33 0.70
N ARG A 271 -7.73 -3.76 -0.52
CA ARG A 271 -6.83 -3.63 -1.66
C ARG A 271 -7.52 -2.85 -2.77
N ALA A 272 -6.88 -1.77 -3.20
CA ALA A 272 -7.23 -1.06 -4.41
C ALA A 272 -6.19 -1.33 -5.50
N VAL A 273 -6.62 -1.31 -6.75
CA VAL A 273 -5.77 -1.51 -7.94
C VAL A 273 -5.64 -0.22 -8.70
N PHE A 274 -4.41 0.14 -9.04
CA PHE A 274 -4.05 1.31 -9.85
C PHE A 274 -3.24 0.87 -11.05
N ASN A 275 -3.51 1.42 -12.22
CA ASN A 275 -2.64 1.25 -13.38
C ASN A 275 -1.38 2.10 -13.20
N ASN A 276 -0.26 1.63 -13.73
CA ASN A 276 1.03 2.34 -13.62
C ASN A 276 1.73 2.45 -14.98
N PRO A 277 1.11 3.14 -15.95
CA PRO A 277 1.66 3.20 -17.32
C PRO A 277 3.01 3.91 -17.39
N ASN A 278 3.21 4.91 -16.55
CA ASN A 278 4.43 5.73 -16.53
C ASN A 278 5.52 5.18 -15.59
N GLY A 279 5.27 4.07 -14.88
CA GLY A 279 6.23 3.45 -13.98
C GLY A 279 6.64 4.30 -12.76
N ILE A 280 5.83 5.32 -12.40
CA ILE A 280 6.12 6.23 -11.28
C ILE A 280 6.00 5.52 -9.94
N LEU A 281 5.03 4.60 -9.83
CA LEU A 281 4.82 3.83 -8.62
C LEU A 281 5.78 2.65 -8.57
N HIS A 282 6.43 2.47 -7.42
CA HIS A 282 7.33 1.36 -7.17
C HIS A 282 6.81 0.50 -6.01
N SER A 283 7.09 -0.79 -6.06
CA SER A 283 6.79 -1.68 -4.93
C SER A 283 7.57 -1.25 -3.69
N GLY A 284 6.89 -1.22 -2.52
CA GLY A 284 7.44 -0.74 -1.27
C GLY A 284 7.19 0.74 -0.99
N SER A 285 6.67 1.52 -1.95
CA SER A 285 6.28 2.91 -1.73
C SER A 285 5.10 3.03 -0.78
N THR A 286 4.94 4.21 -0.17
CA THR A 286 3.82 4.56 0.70
C THR A 286 3.09 5.79 0.18
N GLY A 287 1.84 5.95 0.58
CA GLY A 287 1.02 7.10 0.21
C GLY A 287 -0.27 7.12 1.02
N ASN A 288 -1.21 7.95 0.62
CA ASN A 288 -2.54 7.99 1.21
C ASN A 288 -3.59 7.75 0.12
N ILE A 289 -4.49 6.82 0.38
CA ILE A 289 -5.66 6.62 -0.47
C ILE A 289 -6.80 7.52 0.01
N ILE A 290 -7.49 8.15 -0.91
CA ILE A 290 -8.64 9.01 -0.66
C ILE A 290 -9.88 8.33 -1.20
N ILE A 291 -10.83 8.08 -0.30
CA ILE A 291 -12.14 7.52 -0.64
C ILE A 291 -13.17 8.64 -0.49
N PRO A 292 -13.76 9.13 -1.58
CA PRO A 292 -14.83 10.12 -1.51
C PRO A 292 -16.11 9.47 -0.94
N SER A 293 -16.76 10.15 0.00
CA SER A 293 -18.03 9.73 0.59
C SER A 293 -19.06 10.82 0.38
N LEU A 294 -20.06 10.56 -0.44
CA LEU A 294 -21.17 11.48 -0.68
C LEU A 294 -22.15 11.42 0.49
N HIS A 295 -22.43 12.60 1.04
CA HIS A 295 -23.45 12.85 2.06
C HIS A 295 -24.51 13.76 1.46
N GLU A 296 -25.68 13.18 1.17
CA GLU A 296 -26.77 13.87 0.53
C GLU A 296 -27.64 14.61 1.55
N ASN A 297 -28.11 15.81 1.19
CA ASN A 297 -29.09 16.60 1.95
C ASN A 297 -28.70 16.79 3.42
N VAL A 298 -27.43 17.08 3.69
CA VAL A 298 -26.90 17.33 5.04
C VAL A 298 -26.86 18.81 5.37
N LEU A 299 -27.09 19.15 6.65
CA LEU A 299 -26.99 20.51 7.12
C LEU A 299 -25.52 20.92 7.23
N VAL A 300 -25.18 22.07 6.65
CA VAL A 300 -23.78 22.51 6.60
C VAL A 300 -23.62 23.94 7.13
N VAL A 301 -22.45 24.19 7.69
CA VAL A 301 -22.01 25.51 8.12
C VAL A 301 -20.59 25.79 7.64
N PRO A 302 -20.28 27.06 7.24
CA PRO A 302 -18.90 27.42 6.92
C PRO A 302 -17.98 27.20 8.13
N ALA A 303 -16.76 26.72 7.86
CA ALA A 303 -15.76 26.57 8.92
C ALA A 303 -15.45 27.91 9.63
N THR A 304 -15.55 29.04 8.89
CA THR A 304 -15.38 30.40 9.43
C THR A 304 -16.48 30.84 10.38
N ALA A 305 -17.64 30.17 10.33
CA ALA A 305 -18.79 30.41 11.22
C ALA A 305 -18.67 29.63 12.54
N THR A 306 -17.73 28.71 12.66
CA THR A 306 -17.56 27.85 13.83
C THR A 306 -16.44 28.36 14.73
N VAL A 307 -16.67 28.32 16.03
CA VAL A 307 -15.65 28.61 17.06
C VAL A 307 -15.48 27.39 17.93
N GLN A 308 -14.28 26.84 17.93
CA GLN A 308 -13.94 25.72 18.79
C GLN A 308 -13.52 26.23 20.18
N THR A 309 -14.19 25.75 21.22
CA THR A 309 -13.87 26.05 22.62
C THR A 309 -13.71 24.71 23.34
N GLN A 310 -12.46 24.39 23.70
CA GLN A 310 -12.09 23.04 24.20
C GLN A 310 -12.52 21.99 23.16
N ASP A 311 -13.35 21.01 23.54
CA ASP A 311 -13.85 19.89 22.72
C ASP A 311 -15.24 20.16 22.11
N ARG A 312 -15.75 21.42 22.15
CA ARG A 312 -17.07 21.76 21.63
C ARG A 312 -17.00 22.83 20.56
N PHE A 313 -17.79 22.64 19.52
CA PHE A 313 -17.98 23.65 18.49
C PHE A 313 -19.21 24.48 18.82
N ARG A 314 -19.07 25.79 18.56
CA ARG A 314 -20.15 26.78 18.71
C ARG A 314 -20.34 27.55 17.42
N VAL A 315 -21.58 27.90 17.14
CA VAL A 315 -21.96 28.90 16.13
C VAL A 315 -22.72 30.02 16.81
N PHE A 316 -22.59 31.24 16.29
CA PHE A 316 -23.36 32.36 16.78
C PHE A 316 -24.62 32.51 15.94
N VAL A 317 -25.76 32.19 16.54
CA VAL A 317 -27.09 32.34 15.95
C VAL A 317 -27.56 33.76 16.14
N VAL A 318 -28.08 34.39 15.08
CA VAL A 318 -28.58 35.75 15.10
C VAL A 318 -30.09 35.74 15.34
N GLY A 319 -30.50 36.30 16.46
CA GLY A 319 -31.91 36.44 16.81
C GLY A 319 -32.62 37.48 15.96
N LYS A 320 -33.98 37.56 16.07
CA LYS A 320 -34.79 38.58 15.41
C LYS A 320 -34.46 40.00 15.88
N ASP A 321 -33.83 40.11 17.04
CA ASP A 321 -33.33 41.35 17.66
C ASP A 321 -31.94 41.77 17.16
N SER A 322 -31.39 41.03 16.18
CA SER A 322 -30.03 41.18 15.64
C SER A 322 -28.93 40.96 16.68
N ILE A 323 -29.21 40.19 17.74
CA ILE A 323 -28.26 39.84 18.79
C ILE A 323 -27.72 38.44 18.52
N ALA A 324 -26.42 38.27 18.70
CA ALA A 324 -25.75 36.99 18.53
C ALA A 324 -25.75 36.15 19.82
N HIS A 325 -26.24 34.93 19.73
CA HIS A 325 -26.24 33.95 20.81
C HIS A 325 -25.43 32.74 20.44
N GLY A 326 -24.44 32.39 21.27
CA GLY A 326 -23.57 31.23 21.05
C GLY A 326 -24.31 29.91 21.33
N LYS A 327 -24.51 29.10 20.31
CA LYS A 327 -25.15 27.79 20.40
C LYS A 327 -24.16 26.70 20.16
N VAL A 328 -24.11 25.68 21.02
CA VAL A 328 -23.28 24.52 20.85
C VAL A 328 -23.87 23.68 19.74
N VAL A 329 -23.00 23.20 18.84
CA VAL A 329 -23.35 22.32 17.72
C VAL A 329 -22.45 21.12 17.72
N ASP A 330 -23.01 19.97 17.37
CA ASP A 330 -22.25 18.77 17.08
C ASP A 330 -21.98 18.74 15.57
N ILE A 331 -20.73 18.62 15.22
CA ILE A 331 -20.30 18.61 13.81
C ILE A 331 -19.50 17.34 13.50
N ASN A 332 -19.50 16.97 12.26
CA ASN A 332 -18.48 16.02 11.79
C ASN A 332 -17.15 16.79 11.71
N GLU A 333 -16.11 16.27 12.40
CA GLU A 333 -14.80 16.92 12.46
C GLU A 333 -14.11 16.99 11.09
N GLN A 334 -14.49 16.12 10.14
CA GLN A 334 -14.01 16.18 8.78
C GLN A 334 -14.70 17.29 8.00
N LYS A 335 -13.89 18.09 7.32
CA LYS A 335 -14.38 19.18 6.47
C LYS A 335 -14.65 18.70 5.06
N ALA A 336 -15.77 19.15 4.49
CA ALA A 336 -16.02 19.09 3.07
C ALA A 336 -15.59 20.42 2.43
N GLY A 337 -14.33 20.50 1.98
CA GLY A 337 -13.74 21.79 1.58
C GLY A 337 -13.67 22.77 2.75
N ASN A 338 -14.48 23.84 2.69
CA ASN A 338 -14.58 24.84 3.76
C ASN A 338 -15.85 24.71 4.62
N LEU A 339 -16.54 23.57 4.55
CA LEU A 339 -17.81 23.35 5.24
C LEU A 339 -17.68 22.24 6.28
N PHE A 340 -18.40 22.36 7.38
CA PHE A 340 -18.65 21.30 8.35
C PHE A 340 -20.08 20.78 8.20
N ILE A 341 -20.27 19.48 8.31
CA ILE A 341 -21.59 18.85 8.42
C ILE A 341 -22.04 18.97 9.88
N VAL A 342 -23.21 19.53 10.10
CA VAL A 342 -23.83 19.64 11.42
C VAL A 342 -24.74 18.44 11.64
N THR A 343 -24.51 17.71 12.73
CA THR A 343 -25.31 16.55 13.11
C THR A 343 -26.42 16.92 14.10
N SER A 344 -26.18 17.90 14.96
CA SER A 344 -27.17 18.41 15.91
C SER A 344 -26.86 19.85 16.37
N GLY A 345 -27.82 20.49 17.00
CA GLY A 345 -27.64 21.79 17.66
C GLY A 345 -28.30 22.99 16.98
N ILE A 346 -28.47 22.98 15.65
CA ILE A 346 -29.17 24.04 14.89
C ILE A 346 -30.09 23.44 13.83
N ASP A 347 -31.07 24.21 13.41
CA ASP A 347 -32.04 23.82 12.41
C ASP A 347 -31.80 24.56 11.09
N GLU A 348 -32.32 23.98 10.00
CA GLU A 348 -32.33 24.64 8.69
C GLU A 348 -33.00 26.01 8.74
N GLY A 349 -32.45 26.95 7.99
CA GLY A 349 -32.96 28.34 7.96
C GLY A 349 -32.53 29.20 9.13
N THR A 350 -31.83 28.65 10.13
CA THR A 350 -31.23 29.41 11.23
C THR A 350 -30.23 30.43 10.67
N GLU A 351 -30.35 31.69 11.05
CA GLU A 351 -29.38 32.73 10.64
C GLU A 351 -28.16 32.68 11.58
N ILE A 352 -26.96 32.55 11.03
CA ILE A 352 -25.70 32.47 11.78
C ILE A 352 -24.71 33.53 11.28
N VAL A 353 -23.74 33.88 12.12
CA VAL A 353 -22.57 34.67 11.69
C VAL A 353 -21.67 33.78 10.87
N SER A 354 -21.52 34.08 9.57
CA SER A 354 -20.72 33.23 8.63
C SER A 354 -19.24 33.58 8.60
N GLU A 355 -18.88 34.83 8.88
CA GLU A 355 -17.49 35.30 8.91
C GLU A 355 -17.19 36.07 10.20
N GLY A 356 -16.01 35.83 10.78
CA GLY A 356 -15.58 36.54 11.99
C GLY A 356 -16.20 36.03 13.29
N ALA A 357 -16.79 34.83 13.30
CA ALA A 357 -17.45 34.26 14.49
C ALA A 357 -16.55 34.24 15.74
N GLY A 358 -15.23 34.07 15.57
CA GLY A 358 -14.28 34.13 16.69
C GLY A 358 -14.12 35.47 17.38
N MET A 359 -14.61 36.55 16.78
CA MET A 359 -14.57 37.90 17.35
C MET A 359 -15.92 38.34 17.98
N VAL A 360 -16.96 37.53 17.76
CA VAL A 360 -18.32 37.84 18.29
C VAL A 360 -18.40 37.47 19.75
N LYS A 361 -18.96 38.39 20.56
CA LYS A 361 -19.24 38.13 21.98
C LYS A 361 -20.72 37.77 22.18
N GLU A 362 -20.97 36.98 23.21
CA GLU A 362 -22.33 36.64 23.63
C GLU A 362 -23.15 37.91 23.89
N GLY A 363 -24.35 37.99 23.32
CA GLY A 363 -25.23 39.17 23.46
C GLY A 363 -24.82 40.39 22.61
N GLN A 364 -23.85 40.24 21.68
CA GLN A 364 -23.39 41.33 20.83
C GLN A 364 -24.37 41.58 19.67
N LYS A 365 -24.68 42.84 19.39
CA LYS A 365 -25.43 43.23 18.21
C LYS A 365 -24.56 43.10 16.97
N VAL A 366 -25.01 42.31 15.96
CA VAL A 366 -24.25 41.96 14.77
C VAL A 366 -24.80 42.54 13.46
N LYS A 367 -26.00 43.10 13.52
CA LYS A 367 -26.66 43.86 12.43
C LYS A 367 -27.02 45.27 12.84
#